data_aa68537a313f0720a2f89a8c29c4645b
#
_entry.id   aa68537a313f0720a2f89a8c29c4645b
#
_cell.length_a   1.000
_cell.length_b   1.000
_cell.length_c   1.000
_cell.angle_alpha   90.00
_cell.angle_beta   90.00
_cell.angle_gamma   90.00
#
_symmetry.space_group_name_H-M   'P 1'
#
loop_
_entity.id
_entity.type
_entity.pdbx_description
1 polymer ?
#
loop_
_entity_poly.entity_id
_entity_poly.type
_entity_poly.pdbx_seq_one_letter_code
_entity_poly.pdbx_strand_id
1 'polypeptide(L)'
;VVKKFGVGPELIIDFLALMGDKVDNIPGVPGVGEKTALGLIQGLGSLENIYENLDKVAELSFRGAKTLGKKLAEHKEMAFLSYQLATIKLDCELSEDLDDLKLQTPDAEKLAEYYRTLEFKGWLKELLGGKDPVADDAGKQVEMDADDDAPAAPTFSRDAYDIVYTQAQLDTWIDKLKSAGEFSFDTETTSLNYMNAELVGFCVAVDDKAAYIPFGHNYPGAPDQLDKQLVMDAFRPLLEDDNLKKIGQNLKYDMSVLAEDVGITLRGVAYDTMLESYVLDSVATRHDMDSLSLKYLGRKTISFEEIAGKGAKQLTFNQVGLHEASRYAAEDADVTLRLHQTLWPKLEKEGRLPEVFRDIELPLVTVLSRIERNGTYVDATLLKHQSQFLAK
;
A
#
# COMPACT_ATOMS: atom_id res chain seq x y z
N VAL A 1 -32.73 -14.56 20.45
CA VAL A 1 -32.11 -14.98 21.69
C VAL A 1 -32.31 -16.48 21.88
N VAL A 2 -33.52 -16.98 22.06
CA VAL A 2 -33.82 -18.40 22.31
C VAL A 2 -33.19 -19.36 21.31
N LYS A 3 -33.25 -19.08 20.00
CA LYS A 3 -32.63 -19.91 18.94
C LYS A 3 -31.10 -20.00 19.07
N LYS A 4 -30.43 -18.96 19.59
CA LYS A 4 -28.97 -18.90 19.72
C LYS A 4 -28.47 -19.44 21.06
N PHE A 5 -29.13 -19.06 22.16
CA PHE A 5 -28.65 -19.34 23.51
C PHE A 5 -29.45 -20.39 24.25
N GLY A 6 -30.58 -20.86 23.74
CA GLY A 6 -31.44 -21.87 24.37
C GLY A 6 -32.23 -21.36 25.59
N VAL A 7 -32.16 -20.04 25.87
CA VAL A 7 -32.88 -19.36 26.96
C VAL A 7 -33.50 -18.06 26.44
N GLY A 8 -34.53 -17.56 27.13
CA GLY A 8 -35.16 -16.28 26.81
C GLY A 8 -34.29 -15.09 27.19
N PRO A 9 -34.57 -13.89 26.63
CA PRO A 9 -33.80 -12.69 26.92
C PRO A 9 -33.78 -12.33 28.40
N GLU A 10 -34.82 -12.65 29.16
CA GLU A 10 -34.98 -12.40 30.58
C GLU A 10 -33.99 -13.19 31.47
N LEU A 11 -33.41 -14.28 30.95
CA LEU A 11 -32.48 -15.17 31.67
C LEU A 11 -31.04 -15.08 31.15
N ILE A 12 -30.74 -14.17 30.25
CA ILE A 12 -29.38 -14.03 29.68
C ILE A 12 -28.37 -13.56 30.73
N ILE A 13 -28.77 -12.65 31.63
CA ILE A 13 -27.88 -12.18 32.71
C ILE A 13 -27.56 -13.35 33.66
N ASP A 14 -28.56 -14.15 34.03
CA ASP A 14 -28.39 -15.34 34.84
C ASP A 14 -27.46 -16.37 34.19
N PHE A 15 -27.63 -16.55 32.87
CA PHE A 15 -26.80 -17.44 32.08
C PHE A 15 -25.32 -16.97 32.07
N LEU A 16 -25.07 -15.70 31.84
CA LEU A 16 -23.73 -15.12 31.87
C LEU A 16 -23.13 -15.09 33.28
N ALA A 17 -23.96 -14.91 34.32
CA ALA A 17 -23.52 -14.97 35.69
C ALA A 17 -22.96 -16.38 36.09
N LEU A 18 -23.53 -17.43 35.51
CA LEU A 18 -23.08 -18.78 35.70
C LEU A 18 -21.86 -19.15 34.84
N MET A 19 -21.92 -18.82 33.53
CA MET A 19 -20.90 -19.24 32.56
C MET A 19 -19.68 -18.32 32.58
N GLY A 20 -19.89 -17.04 32.89
CA GLY A 20 -18.92 -15.96 32.70
C GLY A 20 -18.89 -15.42 31.25
N ASP A 21 -18.20 -14.35 31.05
CA ASP A 21 -17.86 -13.80 29.72
C ASP A 21 -16.40 -13.35 29.70
N LYS A 22 -15.62 -13.98 28.81
CA LYS A 22 -14.19 -13.67 28.68
C LYS A 22 -13.92 -12.33 28.00
N VAL A 23 -14.84 -11.88 27.16
CA VAL A 23 -14.70 -10.60 26.44
C VAL A 23 -14.85 -9.46 27.42
N ASP A 24 -15.86 -9.54 28.28
CA ASP A 24 -16.17 -8.50 29.26
C ASP A 24 -15.51 -8.77 30.63
N ASN A 25 -14.64 -9.80 30.70
CA ASN A 25 -13.94 -10.19 31.94
C ASN A 25 -14.88 -10.52 33.12
N ILE A 26 -16.05 -11.10 32.83
CA ILE A 26 -16.99 -11.59 33.83
C ILE A 26 -16.57 -13.00 34.24
N PRO A 27 -16.25 -13.25 35.52
CA PRO A 27 -15.60 -14.49 35.94
C PRO A 27 -16.49 -15.74 35.81
N GLY A 28 -17.77 -15.63 36.07
CA GLY A 28 -18.68 -16.77 36.15
C GLY A 28 -18.38 -17.70 37.33
N VAL A 29 -19.03 -18.85 37.36
CA VAL A 29 -18.75 -19.92 38.36
C VAL A 29 -17.66 -20.85 37.84
N PRO A 30 -16.52 -21.03 38.53
CA PRO A 30 -15.45 -21.91 38.08
C PRO A 30 -15.92 -23.32 37.72
N GLY A 31 -15.64 -23.71 36.45
CA GLY A 31 -16.01 -25.05 35.92
C GLY A 31 -17.48 -25.17 35.50
N VAL A 32 -18.24 -24.10 35.48
CA VAL A 32 -19.56 -24.04 34.84
C VAL A 32 -19.35 -23.44 33.45
N GLY A 33 -19.51 -24.26 32.42
CA GLY A 33 -19.49 -23.81 31.01
C GLY A 33 -20.91 -23.72 30.46
N GLU A 34 -20.99 -23.29 29.18
CA GLU A 34 -22.23 -23.06 28.46
C GLU A 34 -23.29 -24.12 28.63
N LYS A 35 -22.95 -25.42 28.42
CA LYS A 35 -23.89 -26.54 28.52
C LYS A 35 -24.39 -26.75 29.95
N THR A 36 -23.56 -26.52 30.94
CA THR A 36 -23.91 -26.65 32.34
C THR A 36 -24.79 -25.50 32.80
N ALA A 37 -24.46 -24.27 32.44
CA ALA A 37 -25.27 -23.10 32.71
C ALA A 37 -26.65 -23.22 32.08
N LEU A 38 -26.70 -23.67 30.81
CA LEU A 38 -27.96 -23.93 30.12
C LEU A 38 -28.81 -24.96 30.82
N GLY A 39 -28.21 -26.06 31.25
CA GLY A 39 -28.95 -27.12 31.99
C GLY A 39 -29.48 -26.64 33.34
N LEU A 40 -28.75 -25.78 34.05
CA LEU A 40 -29.20 -25.15 35.31
C LEU A 40 -30.38 -24.22 35.08
N ILE A 41 -30.27 -23.31 34.09
CA ILE A 41 -31.31 -22.33 33.78
C ILE A 41 -32.57 -23.00 33.25
N GLN A 42 -32.45 -23.99 32.37
CA GLN A 42 -33.60 -24.74 31.85
C GLN A 42 -34.30 -25.60 32.91
N GLY A 43 -33.55 -26.08 33.89
CA GLY A 43 -34.08 -26.94 34.96
C GLY A 43 -34.66 -26.16 36.14
N LEU A 44 -34.03 -25.07 36.51
CA LEU A 44 -34.35 -24.34 37.75
C LEU A 44 -34.66 -22.85 37.55
N GLY A 45 -34.47 -22.30 36.35
CA GLY A 45 -34.79 -20.89 36.03
C GLY A 45 -33.68 -19.93 36.43
N SER A 46 -34.02 -18.87 37.16
CA SER A 46 -33.08 -17.78 37.50
C SER A 46 -31.94 -18.21 38.41
N LEU A 47 -30.90 -17.41 38.48
CA LEU A 47 -29.76 -17.58 39.37
C LEU A 47 -30.22 -17.70 40.82
N GLU A 48 -31.11 -16.82 41.26
CA GLU A 48 -31.65 -16.84 42.60
C GLU A 48 -32.35 -18.18 42.94
N ASN A 49 -33.22 -18.63 42.00
CA ASN A 49 -33.96 -19.89 42.19
C ASN A 49 -33.02 -21.12 42.20
N ILE A 50 -31.95 -21.08 41.44
CA ILE A 50 -30.90 -22.11 41.47
C ILE A 50 -30.25 -22.17 42.86
N TYR A 51 -29.89 -21.03 43.44
CA TYR A 51 -29.26 -20.95 44.77
C TYR A 51 -30.21 -21.26 45.92
N GLU A 52 -31.52 -21.09 45.75
CA GLU A 52 -32.56 -21.49 46.72
C GLU A 52 -32.82 -23.00 46.65
N ASN A 53 -32.51 -23.67 45.55
CA ASN A 53 -32.81 -25.07 45.30
C ASN A 53 -31.56 -25.89 44.94
N LEU A 54 -30.42 -25.66 45.61
CA LEU A 54 -29.16 -26.34 45.33
C LEU A 54 -29.24 -27.89 45.51
N ASP A 55 -30.12 -28.39 46.36
CA ASP A 55 -30.43 -29.81 46.55
C ASP A 55 -31.03 -30.45 45.27
N LYS A 56 -31.84 -29.72 44.52
CA LYS A 56 -32.45 -30.16 43.27
C LYS A 56 -31.49 -30.20 42.08
N VAL A 57 -30.36 -29.53 42.18
CA VAL A 57 -29.34 -29.54 41.12
C VAL A 57 -28.87 -30.97 40.78
N ALA A 58 -28.79 -31.81 41.80
CA ALA A 58 -28.36 -33.23 41.64
C ALA A 58 -29.35 -34.09 40.82
N GLU A 59 -30.60 -33.63 40.67
CA GLU A 59 -31.69 -34.30 39.95
C GLU A 59 -31.73 -33.94 38.47
N LEU A 60 -30.98 -32.92 38.07
CA LEU A 60 -30.97 -32.42 36.68
C LEU A 60 -30.24 -33.39 35.72
N SER A 61 -30.70 -33.41 34.45
CA SER A 61 -30.26 -34.36 33.43
C SER A 61 -29.06 -33.91 32.64
N PHE A 62 -27.97 -33.45 33.31
CA PHE A 62 -26.71 -33.12 32.62
C PHE A 62 -25.49 -33.71 33.32
N ARG A 63 -24.38 -33.86 32.62
CA ARG A 63 -23.16 -34.46 33.14
C ARG A 63 -22.57 -33.63 34.27
N GLY A 64 -22.39 -34.22 35.45
CA GLY A 64 -21.78 -33.58 36.62
C GLY A 64 -22.77 -32.94 37.58
N ALA A 65 -24.08 -33.00 37.36
CA ALA A 65 -25.14 -32.44 38.22
C ALA A 65 -25.03 -32.89 39.69
N LYS A 66 -24.72 -34.14 39.95
CA LYS A 66 -24.63 -34.74 41.30
C LYS A 66 -23.63 -34.06 42.25
N THR A 67 -22.56 -33.47 41.70
CA THR A 67 -21.50 -32.86 42.52
C THR A 67 -21.50 -31.31 42.39
N LEU A 68 -22.29 -30.78 41.50
CA LEU A 68 -22.27 -29.36 41.15
C LEU A 68 -22.85 -28.48 42.26
N GLY A 69 -23.88 -28.94 42.98
CA GLY A 69 -24.52 -28.17 44.07
C GLY A 69 -23.54 -27.66 45.13
N LYS A 70 -22.58 -28.53 45.56
CA LYS A 70 -21.52 -28.10 46.49
C LYS A 70 -20.65 -27.01 45.91
N LYS A 71 -20.25 -27.14 44.64
CA LYS A 71 -19.40 -26.18 43.95
C LYS A 71 -20.10 -24.84 43.76
N LEU A 72 -21.39 -24.85 43.42
CA LEU A 72 -22.19 -23.64 43.37
C LEU A 72 -22.24 -22.95 44.73
N ALA A 73 -22.46 -23.70 45.82
CA ALA A 73 -22.47 -23.13 47.17
C ALA A 73 -21.13 -22.47 47.55
N GLU A 74 -20.00 -23.09 47.20
CA GLU A 74 -18.65 -22.55 47.45
C GLU A 74 -18.36 -21.23 46.66
N HIS A 75 -18.98 -21.08 45.50
CA HIS A 75 -18.75 -19.90 44.63
C HIS A 75 -19.96 -18.97 44.51
N LYS A 76 -20.84 -18.97 45.52
CA LYS A 76 -22.06 -18.13 45.51
C LYS A 76 -21.77 -16.66 45.28
N GLU A 77 -20.82 -16.10 46.04
CA GLU A 77 -20.43 -14.68 45.90
C GLU A 77 -19.93 -14.34 44.49
N MET A 78 -19.15 -15.24 43.89
CA MET A 78 -18.66 -15.06 42.53
C MET A 78 -19.78 -15.03 41.47
N ALA A 79 -20.78 -15.89 41.63
CA ALA A 79 -21.94 -15.93 40.75
C ALA A 79 -22.75 -14.63 40.82
N PHE A 80 -23.02 -14.11 42.04
CA PHE A 80 -23.76 -12.89 42.23
C PHE A 80 -22.94 -11.65 41.81
N LEU A 81 -21.62 -11.64 42.03
CA LEU A 81 -20.75 -10.62 41.47
C LEU A 81 -20.81 -10.63 39.92
N SER A 82 -20.76 -11.81 39.30
CA SER A 82 -20.88 -11.97 37.86
C SER A 82 -22.24 -11.50 37.35
N TYR A 83 -23.32 -11.76 38.08
CA TYR A 83 -24.65 -11.25 37.78
C TYR A 83 -24.68 -9.69 37.79
N GLN A 84 -24.08 -9.08 38.84
CA GLN A 84 -23.97 -7.64 38.91
C GLN A 84 -23.15 -7.04 37.76
N LEU A 85 -22.03 -7.67 37.40
CA LEU A 85 -21.18 -7.23 36.30
C LEU A 85 -21.85 -7.39 34.92
N ALA A 86 -22.67 -8.44 34.74
CA ALA A 86 -23.42 -8.68 33.52
C ALA A 86 -24.67 -7.77 33.38
N THR A 87 -25.09 -7.16 34.47
CA THR A 87 -26.29 -6.30 34.49
C THR A 87 -25.93 -4.88 33.98
N ILE A 88 -26.63 -4.47 32.92
CA ILE A 88 -26.45 -3.12 32.34
C ILE A 88 -26.88 -2.08 33.36
N LYS A 89 -26.00 -1.09 33.60
CA LYS A 89 -26.32 0.05 34.47
C LYS A 89 -27.29 0.99 33.76
N LEU A 90 -28.45 1.23 34.37
CA LEU A 90 -29.54 2.05 33.79
C LEU A 90 -29.62 3.47 34.36
N ASP A 91 -28.85 3.76 35.38
CA ASP A 91 -28.84 5.02 36.15
C ASP A 91 -27.57 5.84 35.90
N CYS A 92 -27.00 5.73 34.69
CA CYS A 92 -25.90 6.61 34.29
C CYS A 92 -26.39 8.04 34.13
N GLU A 93 -25.64 8.99 34.68
CA GLU A 93 -25.88 10.40 34.43
C GLU A 93 -25.44 10.74 33.00
N LEU A 94 -26.37 11.19 32.18
CA LEU A 94 -26.12 11.61 30.79
C LEU A 94 -26.39 13.10 30.70
N SER A 95 -25.59 13.83 29.94
CA SER A 95 -25.76 15.25 29.66
C SER A 95 -26.84 15.51 28.60
N GLU A 96 -27.14 14.49 27.78
CA GLU A 96 -28.13 14.53 26.69
C GLU A 96 -29.34 13.68 27.03
N ASP A 97 -30.52 14.12 26.62
CA ASP A 97 -31.71 13.30 26.65
C ASP A 97 -32.13 12.82 25.25
N LEU A 98 -33.19 12.03 25.17
CA LEU A 98 -33.63 11.45 23.88
C LEU A 98 -34.08 12.51 22.88
N ASP A 99 -34.53 13.69 23.33
CA ASP A 99 -34.96 14.78 22.48
C ASP A 99 -33.77 15.52 21.84
N ASP A 100 -32.59 15.43 22.43
CA ASP A 100 -31.35 16.00 21.92
C ASP A 100 -30.74 15.14 20.78
N LEU A 101 -31.09 13.84 20.74
CA LEU A 101 -30.58 12.88 19.77
C LEU A 101 -31.30 12.97 18.41
N LYS A 102 -31.61 14.17 17.94
CA LYS A 102 -32.21 14.40 16.63
C LYS A 102 -31.15 14.43 15.56
N LEU A 103 -31.36 13.66 14.47
CA LEU A 103 -30.49 13.69 13.31
C LEU A 103 -30.49 15.11 12.70
N GLN A 104 -29.36 15.78 12.73
CA GLN A 104 -29.16 17.09 12.11
C GLN A 104 -28.58 16.92 10.71
N THR A 105 -28.87 17.89 9.84
CA THR A 105 -28.21 17.94 8.53
C THR A 105 -26.72 18.19 8.74
N PRO A 106 -25.82 17.35 8.22
CA PRO A 106 -24.40 17.56 8.35
C PRO A 106 -23.95 18.89 7.74
N ASP A 107 -23.03 19.58 8.40
CA ASP A 107 -22.34 20.72 7.83
C ASP A 107 -21.38 20.20 6.74
N ALA A 108 -21.76 20.40 5.48
CA ALA A 108 -21.03 19.85 4.35
C ALA A 108 -19.62 20.44 4.19
N GLU A 109 -19.42 21.72 4.55
CA GLU A 109 -18.10 22.38 4.45
C GLU A 109 -17.16 21.81 5.52
N LYS A 110 -17.62 21.70 6.74
CA LYS A 110 -16.84 21.13 7.85
C LYS A 110 -16.56 19.65 7.66
N LEU A 111 -17.51 18.90 7.10
CA LEU A 111 -17.33 17.49 6.77
C LEU A 111 -16.32 17.30 5.63
N ALA A 112 -16.36 18.17 4.63
CA ALA A 112 -15.37 18.18 3.56
C ALA A 112 -13.96 18.47 4.06
N GLU A 113 -13.81 19.39 5.02
CA GLU A 113 -12.52 19.69 5.68
C GLU A 113 -11.99 18.47 6.44
N TYR A 114 -12.84 17.80 7.23
CA TYR A 114 -12.45 16.56 7.90
C TYR A 114 -12.06 15.45 6.92
N TYR A 115 -12.81 15.28 5.83
CA TYR A 115 -12.48 14.27 4.83
C TYR A 115 -11.17 14.56 4.09
N ARG A 116 -10.81 15.84 3.89
CA ARG A 116 -9.49 16.23 3.36
C ARG A 116 -8.38 15.91 4.36
N THR A 117 -8.55 16.38 5.61
CA THR A 117 -7.57 16.19 6.69
C THR A 117 -7.31 14.70 6.98
N LEU A 118 -8.37 13.87 6.92
CA LEU A 118 -8.30 12.43 7.16
C LEU A 118 -8.07 11.62 5.88
N GLU A 119 -7.88 12.28 4.75
CA GLU A 119 -7.65 11.68 3.42
C GLU A 119 -8.74 10.68 2.97
N PHE A 120 -9.99 10.87 3.37
CA PHE A 120 -11.14 10.05 2.95
C PHE A 120 -11.62 10.45 1.55
N LYS A 121 -10.79 10.21 0.54
CA LYS A 121 -11.00 10.65 -0.86
C LYS A 121 -12.34 10.18 -1.47
N GLY A 122 -12.75 8.94 -1.17
CA GLY A 122 -14.02 8.39 -1.65
C GLY A 122 -15.23 9.12 -1.09
N TRP A 123 -15.28 9.36 0.20
CA TRP A 123 -16.36 10.07 0.86
C TRP A 123 -16.38 11.55 0.52
N LEU A 124 -15.21 12.17 0.34
CA LEU A 124 -15.11 13.54 -0.13
C LEU A 124 -15.71 13.68 -1.55
N LYS A 125 -15.38 12.77 -2.45
CA LYS A 125 -15.94 12.72 -3.80
C LYS A 125 -17.47 12.56 -3.80
N GLU A 126 -17.98 11.67 -2.96
CA GLU A 126 -19.43 11.46 -2.79
C GLU A 126 -20.12 12.71 -2.24
N LEU A 127 -19.55 13.35 -1.21
CA LEU A 127 -20.06 14.57 -0.62
C LEU A 127 -20.13 15.73 -1.63
N LEU A 128 -19.13 15.84 -2.52
CA LEU A 128 -19.05 16.85 -3.58
C LEU A 128 -19.88 16.50 -4.85
N GLY A 129 -20.77 15.51 -4.77
CA GLY A 129 -21.66 15.13 -5.88
C GLY A 129 -20.96 14.41 -7.03
N GLY A 130 -19.91 13.64 -6.74
CA GLY A 130 -19.18 12.85 -7.74
C GLY A 130 -18.14 13.64 -8.55
N LYS A 131 -17.96 14.91 -8.28
CA LYS A 131 -16.85 15.71 -8.83
C LYS A 131 -15.54 15.26 -8.22
N ASP A 132 -14.49 15.14 -9.02
CA ASP A 132 -13.16 14.82 -8.51
C ASP A 132 -12.67 15.97 -7.63
N PRO A 133 -12.36 15.70 -6.33
CA PRO A 133 -11.91 16.76 -5.41
C PRO A 133 -10.60 17.42 -5.87
N VAL A 134 -9.86 16.81 -6.79
CA VAL A 134 -8.62 17.32 -7.35
C VAL A 134 -8.87 18.35 -8.48
N ALA A 135 -10.07 18.37 -9.09
CA ALA A 135 -10.38 19.29 -10.19
C ALA A 135 -10.90 20.66 -9.71
N ASP A 136 -11.51 20.75 -8.53
CA ASP A 136 -12.05 22.02 -8.00
C ASP A 136 -11.05 22.76 -7.07
N ASP A 137 -9.97 22.11 -6.62
CA ASP A 137 -8.98 22.74 -5.72
C ASP A 137 -7.83 23.44 -6.45
N ALA A 138 -7.80 23.38 -7.78
CA ALA A 138 -6.88 24.19 -8.59
C ALA A 138 -7.13 25.70 -8.49
N GLY A 139 -8.13 26.13 -7.74
CA GLY A 139 -8.51 27.54 -7.57
C GLY A 139 -8.48 28.07 -6.13
N LYS A 140 -8.26 27.23 -5.13
CA LYS A 140 -8.07 27.69 -3.74
C LYS A 140 -6.81 27.04 -3.19
N GLN A 141 -5.72 27.78 -3.24
CA GLN A 141 -4.55 27.52 -2.41
C GLN A 141 -4.99 27.47 -0.96
N VAL A 142 -4.98 26.25 -0.37
CA VAL A 142 -4.83 26.12 1.07
C VAL A 142 -3.40 26.61 1.31
N GLU A 143 -3.25 27.75 1.97
CA GLU A 143 -2.00 28.16 2.60
C GLU A 143 -1.64 27.07 3.63
N MET A 144 -1.01 25.99 3.16
CA MET A 144 -0.05 25.28 3.98
C MET A 144 1.09 26.27 4.14
N ASP A 145 1.53 26.49 5.37
CA ASP A 145 2.70 27.30 5.66
C ASP A 145 3.77 27.02 4.60
N ALA A 146 3.81 27.87 3.63
CA ALA A 146 4.85 27.89 2.65
C ALA A 146 6.10 28.35 3.40
N ASP A 147 7.05 27.45 3.54
CA ASP A 147 8.43 27.88 3.74
C ASP A 147 8.72 28.87 2.63
N ASP A 148 8.82 30.15 2.95
CA ASP A 148 8.93 31.29 2.03
C ASP A 148 10.27 31.31 1.28
N ASP A 149 11.02 30.19 1.27
CA ASP A 149 12.32 29.99 0.64
C ASP A 149 12.33 28.85 -0.41
N ALA A 150 11.18 28.33 -0.85
CA ALA A 150 11.18 27.39 -1.96
C ALA A 150 11.41 28.13 -3.28
N PRO A 151 12.47 27.82 -4.05
CA PRO A 151 12.69 28.39 -5.38
C PRO A 151 11.47 28.08 -6.26
N ALA A 152 11.00 29.08 -7.00
CA ALA A 152 9.90 28.93 -7.94
C ALA A 152 10.12 27.70 -8.82
N ALA A 153 9.11 26.81 -8.87
CA ALA A 153 9.18 25.59 -9.68
C ALA A 153 9.55 25.97 -11.13
N PRO A 154 10.62 25.39 -11.71
CA PRO A 154 11.06 25.75 -13.06
C PRO A 154 9.92 25.47 -14.05
N THR A 155 9.68 26.41 -14.94
CA THR A 155 8.69 26.29 -16.03
C THR A 155 9.13 25.15 -16.95
N PHE A 156 8.34 24.10 -16.97
CA PHE A 156 8.62 22.87 -17.69
C PHE A 156 7.96 22.91 -19.09
N SER A 157 8.74 22.60 -20.14
CA SER A 157 8.23 22.41 -21.50
C SER A 157 8.52 20.98 -21.98
N ARG A 158 7.47 20.19 -22.24
CA ARG A 158 7.55 18.85 -22.84
C ARG A 158 8.12 18.86 -24.26
N ASP A 159 8.19 20.00 -24.91
CA ASP A 159 8.69 20.14 -26.28
C ASP A 159 10.23 20.31 -26.32
N ALA A 160 10.89 20.29 -25.16
CA ALA A 160 12.33 20.46 -25.02
C ALA A 160 13.11 19.13 -24.84
N TYR A 161 12.42 17.98 -24.95
CA TYR A 161 13.07 16.68 -24.83
C TYR A 161 13.81 16.28 -26.10
N ASP A 162 15.02 15.75 -25.94
CA ASP A 162 15.81 15.24 -27.04
C ASP A 162 15.40 13.82 -27.41
N ILE A 163 15.39 13.52 -28.72
CA ILE A 163 15.32 12.14 -29.23
C ILE A 163 16.63 11.84 -29.93
N VAL A 164 17.29 10.77 -29.49
CA VAL A 164 18.63 10.43 -29.96
C VAL A 164 18.55 9.43 -31.09
N TYR A 165 18.72 9.87 -32.31
CA TYR A 165 18.68 9.03 -33.51
C TYR A 165 20.04 8.76 -34.15
N THR A 166 21.05 9.56 -33.80
CA THR A 166 22.37 9.48 -34.43
C THR A 166 23.49 9.22 -33.44
N GLN A 167 24.58 8.62 -33.92
CA GLN A 167 25.77 8.38 -33.11
C GLN A 167 26.30 9.68 -32.48
N ALA A 168 26.34 10.77 -33.21
CA ALA A 168 26.85 12.05 -32.69
C ALA A 168 25.99 12.61 -31.56
N GLN A 169 24.66 12.42 -31.62
CA GLN A 169 23.78 12.77 -30.52
C GLN A 169 24.02 11.86 -29.31
N LEU A 170 24.18 10.56 -29.55
CA LEU A 170 24.49 9.57 -28.49
C LEU A 170 25.80 9.94 -27.78
N ASP A 171 26.87 10.20 -28.52
CA ASP A 171 28.18 10.59 -27.99
C ASP A 171 28.08 11.85 -27.12
N THR A 172 27.32 12.83 -27.59
CA THR A 172 27.05 14.09 -26.85
C THR A 172 26.35 13.81 -25.50
N TRP A 173 25.33 12.96 -25.50
CA TRP A 173 24.63 12.58 -24.28
C TRP A 173 25.50 11.75 -23.33
N ILE A 174 26.27 10.78 -23.84
CA ILE A 174 27.20 9.98 -23.05
C ILE A 174 28.24 10.87 -22.33
N ASP A 175 28.82 11.84 -23.04
CA ASP A 175 29.79 12.79 -22.45
C ASP A 175 29.14 13.68 -21.40
N LYS A 176 27.90 14.11 -21.64
CA LYS A 176 27.13 14.89 -20.68
C LYS A 176 26.83 14.11 -19.40
N LEU A 177 26.37 12.87 -19.52
CA LEU A 177 26.07 12.00 -18.38
C LEU A 177 27.33 11.68 -17.55
N LYS A 178 28.47 11.43 -18.20
CA LYS A 178 29.78 11.24 -17.54
C LYS A 178 30.20 12.45 -16.73
N SER A 179 29.98 13.64 -17.28
CA SER A 179 30.45 14.89 -16.67
C SER A 179 29.60 15.33 -15.47
N ALA A 180 28.34 14.89 -15.39
CA ALA A 180 27.39 15.33 -14.38
C ALA A 180 27.60 14.67 -12.98
N GLY A 181 28.23 13.50 -12.93
CA GLY A 181 28.46 12.75 -11.69
C GLY A 181 27.21 12.01 -11.16
N GLU A 182 26.02 12.50 -11.51
CA GLU A 182 24.74 11.83 -11.25
C GLU A 182 23.71 12.13 -12.33
N PHE A 183 22.84 11.19 -12.62
CA PHE A 183 21.77 11.35 -13.61
C PHE A 183 20.57 10.43 -13.33
N SER A 184 19.40 10.82 -13.80
CA SER A 184 18.23 9.97 -13.82
C SER A 184 18.30 8.99 -14.98
N PHE A 185 17.92 7.74 -14.72
CA PHE A 185 17.91 6.63 -15.67
C PHE A 185 16.65 5.80 -15.50
N ASP A 186 16.05 5.43 -16.61
CA ASP A 186 14.90 4.54 -16.69
C ASP A 186 14.96 3.71 -17.97
N THR A 187 14.27 2.56 -18.01
CA THR A 187 14.24 1.63 -19.16
C THR A 187 12.83 1.46 -19.68
N GLU A 188 12.68 1.59 -20.99
CA GLU A 188 11.46 1.24 -21.71
C GLU A 188 11.52 -0.19 -22.25
N THR A 189 10.46 -0.97 -22.02
CA THR A 189 10.47 -2.41 -22.24
C THR A 189 9.18 -2.94 -22.88
N THR A 190 9.24 -4.15 -23.41
CA THR A 190 8.07 -4.81 -24.04
C THR A 190 7.09 -5.41 -23.04
N SER A 191 7.47 -5.59 -21.77
CA SER A 191 6.68 -6.30 -20.77
C SER A 191 7.02 -5.86 -19.34
N LEU A 192 6.05 -5.87 -18.44
CA LEU A 192 6.29 -5.69 -16.99
C LEU A 192 6.95 -6.94 -16.34
N ASN A 193 6.97 -8.08 -17.02
CA ASN A 193 7.68 -9.25 -16.56
C ASN A 193 9.13 -9.20 -17.01
N TYR A 194 10.01 -8.73 -16.13
CA TYR A 194 11.44 -8.54 -16.39
C TYR A 194 12.17 -9.82 -16.88
N MET A 195 11.65 -11.02 -16.58
CA MET A 195 12.24 -12.29 -17.08
C MET A 195 12.06 -12.51 -18.58
N ASN A 196 11.11 -11.81 -19.21
CA ASN A 196 10.78 -11.93 -20.63
C ASN A 196 10.71 -10.56 -21.32
N ALA A 197 11.06 -9.50 -20.62
CA ALA A 197 11.05 -8.14 -21.14
C ALA A 197 12.29 -7.92 -22.03
N GLU A 198 12.07 -7.34 -23.20
CA GLU A 198 13.12 -6.86 -24.08
C GLU A 198 13.21 -5.34 -23.98
N LEU A 199 14.40 -4.80 -23.93
CA LEU A 199 14.65 -3.36 -23.93
C LEU A 199 14.25 -2.73 -25.26
N VAL A 200 13.52 -1.63 -25.20
CA VAL A 200 13.05 -0.83 -26.37
C VAL A 200 13.79 0.49 -26.46
N GLY A 201 14.17 1.08 -25.34
CA GLY A 201 14.90 2.33 -25.28
C GLY A 201 15.40 2.64 -23.87
N PHE A 202 16.28 3.63 -23.76
CA PHE A 202 16.73 4.24 -22.51
C PHE A 202 16.24 5.66 -22.37
N CYS A 203 15.84 6.02 -21.16
CA CYS A 203 15.48 7.37 -20.79
C CYS A 203 16.52 7.91 -19.82
N VAL A 204 16.95 9.14 -20.05
CA VAL A 204 17.94 9.80 -19.18
C VAL A 204 17.57 11.25 -18.95
N ALA A 205 17.85 11.73 -17.74
CA ALA A 205 17.77 13.16 -17.45
C ALA A 205 18.94 13.62 -16.59
N VAL A 206 19.42 14.80 -16.89
CA VAL A 206 20.53 15.46 -16.18
C VAL A 206 20.37 16.98 -16.32
N ASP A 207 20.64 17.70 -15.24
CA ASP A 207 20.37 19.15 -15.15
C ASP A 207 18.90 19.45 -15.50
N ASP A 208 18.67 20.30 -16.50
CA ASP A 208 17.33 20.66 -17.00
C ASP A 208 16.99 19.99 -18.33
N LYS A 209 17.64 18.90 -18.69
CA LYS A 209 17.46 18.20 -19.96
C LYS A 209 17.16 16.75 -19.78
N ALA A 210 16.29 16.23 -20.64
CA ALA A 210 15.99 14.81 -20.73
C ALA A 210 16.03 14.33 -22.18
N ALA A 211 16.32 13.05 -22.36
CA ALA A 211 16.38 12.42 -23.66
C ALA A 211 15.83 11.01 -23.63
N TYR A 212 15.26 10.63 -24.76
CA TYR A 212 14.94 9.23 -25.09
C TYR A 212 15.89 8.69 -26.16
N ILE A 213 16.43 7.53 -25.95
CA ILE A 213 17.35 6.83 -26.85
C ILE A 213 16.66 5.55 -27.34
N PRO A 214 15.88 5.61 -28.45
CA PRO A 214 15.17 4.47 -29.00
C PRO A 214 16.11 3.53 -29.77
N PHE A 215 15.88 2.22 -29.64
CA PHE A 215 16.60 1.18 -30.41
C PHE A 215 15.75 -0.09 -30.65
N GLY A 216 14.52 -0.18 -30.14
CA GLY A 216 13.71 -1.40 -30.19
C GLY A 216 12.30 -1.23 -30.72
N HIS A 217 11.92 -0.07 -31.25
CA HIS A 217 10.59 0.12 -31.86
C HIS A 217 10.47 -0.63 -33.17
N ASN A 218 9.38 -1.38 -33.37
CA ASN A 218 9.21 -2.25 -34.52
C ASN A 218 7.81 -2.19 -35.16
N TYR A 219 7.08 -1.09 -34.96
CA TYR A 219 5.79 -0.89 -35.62
C TYR A 219 5.95 -0.56 -37.11
N PRO A 220 4.92 -0.82 -37.96
CA PRO A 220 5.00 -0.50 -39.39
C PRO A 220 5.22 1.00 -39.64
N GLY A 221 6.33 1.33 -40.33
CA GLY A 221 6.71 2.72 -40.61
C GLY A 221 7.52 3.39 -39.50
N ALA A 222 8.03 2.64 -38.53
CA ALA A 222 8.96 3.17 -37.53
C ALA A 222 10.19 3.79 -38.21
N PRO A 223 10.64 4.99 -37.81
CA PRO A 223 11.85 5.59 -38.33
C PRO A 223 13.09 4.78 -37.96
N ASP A 224 14.19 4.99 -38.71
CA ASP A 224 15.47 4.38 -38.39
C ASP A 224 15.91 4.78 -36.97
N GLN A 225 16.38 3.81 -36.21
CA GLN A 225 16.84 3.94 -34.85
C GLN A 225 18.31 3.53 -34.74
N LEU A 226 18.94 3.86 -33.60
CA LEU A 226 20.28 3.36 -33.33
C LEU A 226 20.29 1.82 -33.18
N ASP A 227 21.40 1.20 -33.53
CA ASP A 227 21.62 -0.22 -33.29
C ASP A 227 21.66 -0.49 -31.78
N LYS A 228 20.93 -1.50 -31.30
CA LYS A 228 20.84 -1.86 -29.89
C LYS A 228 22.22 -2.13 -29.28
N GLN A 229 23.09 -2.89 -30.00
CA GLN A 229 24.41 -3.22 -29.47
C GLN A 229 25.30 -1.99 -29.34
N LEU A 230 25.22 -1.06 -30.28
CA LEU A 230 25.94 0.20 -30.25
C LEU A 230 25.54 1.05 -29.03
N VAL A 231 24.23 1.12 -28.73
CA VAL A 231 23.74 1.82 -27.52
C VAL A 231 24.20 1.12 -26.24
N MET A 232 24.15 -0.24 -26.21
CA MET A 232 24.62 -1.02 -25.06
C MET A 232 26.10 -0.80 -24.80
N ASP A 233 26.95 -0.79 -25.86
CA ASP A 233 28.39 -0.58 -25.70
C ASP A 233 28.72 0.83 -25.19
N ALA A 234 27.92 1.83 -25.57
CA ALA A 234 28.08 3.20 -25.09
C ALA A 234 27.61 3.36 -23.63
N PHE A 235 26.51 2.75 -23.24
CA PHE A 235 25.94 2.89 -21.90
C PHE A 235 26.55 1.95 -20.86
N ARG A 236 27.04 0.76 -21.23
CA ARG A 236 27.61 -0.21 -20.30
C ARG A 236 28.66 0.40 -19.37
N PRO A 237 29.65 1.18 -19.82
CA PRO A 237 30.63 1.79 -18.93
C PRO A 237 30.01 2.74 -17.89
N LEU A 238 28.91 3.42 -18.23
CA LEU A 238 28.20 4.32 -17.31
C LEU A 238 27.37 3.54 -16.30
N LEU A 239 26.63 2.54 -16.78
CA LEU A 239 25.71 1.76 -15.96
C LEU A 239 26.45 0.85 -14.97
N GLU A 240 27.64 0.36 -15.31
CA GLU A 240 28.47 -0.50 -14.48
C GLU A 240 29.48 0.26 -13.61
N ASP A 241 29.53 1.60 -13.65
CA ASP A 241 30.40 2.43 -12.82
C ASP A 241 29.75 2.68 -11.44
N ASP A 242 30.42 2.22 -10.39
CA ASP A 242 29.99 2.45 -9.00
C ASP A 242 30.08 3.92 -8.56
N ASN A 243 30.94 4.73 -9.19
CA ASN A 243 31.17 6.12 -8.81
C ASN A 243 30.20 7.09 -9.50
N LEU A 244 29.62 6.69 -10.62
CA LEU A 244 28.63 7.48 -11.34
C LEU A 244 27.24 7.16 -10.78
N LYS A 245 26.65 8.11 -10.09
CA LYS A 245 25.39 7.91 -9.37
C LYS A 245 24.20 7.82 -10.32
N LYS A 246 23.33 6.85 -10.10
CA LYS A 246 22.05 6.70 -10.80
C LYS A 246 20.91 7.01 -9.86
N ILE A 247 19.96 7.76 -10.38
CA ILE A 247 18.69 8.09 -9.77
C ILE A 247 17.59 7.38 -10.61
N GLY A 248 16.63 6.73 -10.00
CA GLY A 248 15.54 6.12 -10.74
C GLY A 248 14.26 6.00 -9.93
N GLN A 249 13.26 5.39 -10.54
CA GLN A 249 11.96 5.08 -9.92
C GLN A 249 11.74 3.57 -10.00
N ASN A 250 11.78 2.85 -8.89
CA ASN A 250 11.70 1.39 -8.84
C ASN A 250 12.82 0.70 -9.62
N LEU A 251 14.07 1.15 -9.42
CA LEU A 251 15.28 0.66 -10.11
C LEU A 251 15.50 -0.86 -9.99
N LYS A 252 14.82 -1.54 -9.09
CA LYS A 252 14.84 -3.00 -9.02
C LYS A 252 14.38 -3.64 -10.32
N TYR A 253 13.38 -3.05 -10.99
CA TYR A 253 12.89 -3.51 -12.27
C TYR A 253 13.96 -3.33 -13.35
N ASP A 254 14.50 -2.11 -13.51
CA ASP A 254 15.52 -1.80 -14.52
C ASP A 254 16.78 -2.64 -14.35
N MET A 255 17.24 -2.80 -13.12
CA MET A 255 18.36 -3.67 -12.76
C MET A 255 18.13 -5.11 -13.22
N SER A 256 16.90 -5.60 -13.05
CA SER A 256 16.55 -6.97 -13.43
C SER A 256 16.47 -7.14 -14.94
N VAL A 257 15.84 -6.20 -15.66
CA VAL A 257 15.77 -6.22 -17.13
C VAL A 257 17.17 -6.11 -17.76
N LEU A 258 18.00 -5.16 -17.32
CA LEU A 258 19.37 -5.00 -17.81
C LEU A 258 20.19 -6.27 -17.65
N ALA A 259 20.04 -6.96 -16.54
CA ALA A 259 20.77 -8.18 -16.27
C ALA A 259 20.28 -9.37 -17.13
N GLU A 260 18.95 -9.50 -17.31
CA GLU A 260 18.36 -10.64 -18.05
C GLU A 260 18.42 -10.46 -19.57
N ASP A 261 18.14 -9.26 -20.12
CA ASP A 261 18.09 -9.03 -21.57
C ASP A 261 19.48 -8.80 -22.20
N VAL A 262 20.37 -8.05 -21.51
CA VAL A 262 21.65 -7.60 -22.12
C VAL A 262 22.88 -7.89 -21.27
N GLY A 263 22.73 -8.53 -20.13
CA GLY A 263 23.85 -8.90 -19.24
C GLY A 263 24.62 -7.69 -18.69
N ILE A 264 23.92 -6.57 -18.44
CA ILE A 264 24.50 -5.38 -17.80
C ILE A 264 24.18 -5.42 -16.30
N THR A 265 25.21 -5.26 -15.47
CA THR A 265 25.02 -5.14 -14.02
C THR A 265 24.92 -3.67 -13.65
N LEU A 266 23.72 -3.20 -13.32
CA LEU A 266 23.52 -1.82 -12.88
C LEU A 266 24.20 -1.59 -11.52
N ARG A 267 25.15 -0.63 -11.48
CA ARG A 267 25.90 -0.23 -10.29
C ARG A 267 25.76 1.26 -10.04
N GLY A 268 26.26 1.74 -8.91
CA GLY A 268 26.18 3.15 -8.55
C GLY A 268 24.73 3.63 -8.37
N VAL A 269 23.79 2.72 -8.05
CA VAL A 269 22.43 3.07 -7.65
C VAL A 269 22.50 3.87 -6.36
N ALA A 270 22.21 5.17 -6.44
CA ALA A 270 22.37 6.08 -5.31
C ALA A 270 21.02 6.53 -4.74
N TYR A 271 19.99 6.61 -5.59
CA TYR A 271 18.68 7.12 -5.23
C TYR A 271 17.58 6.40 -6.00
N ASP A 272 16.46 6.14 -5.31
CA ASP A 272 15.24 5.58 -5.86
C ASP A 272 14.06 6.37 -5.30
N THR A 273 13.37 7.13 -6.16
CA THR A 273 12.32 8.06 -5.75
C THR A 273 11.09 7.38 -5.16
N MET A 274 10.81 6.13 -5.53
CA MET A 274 9.79 5.31 -4.87
C MET A 274 10.18 5.05 -3.42
N LEU A 275 11.44 4.67 -3.17
CA LEU A 275 11.95 4.40 -1.82
C LEU A 275 12.15 5.69 -1.01
N GLU A 276 12.59 6.79 -1.63
CA GLU A 276 12.65 8.10 -0.96
C GLU A 276 11.28 8.50 -0.40
N SER A 277 10.24 8.39 -1.24
CA SER A 277 8.87 8.66 -0.81
C SER A 277 8.38 7.68 0.24
N TYR A 278 8.68 6.39 0.10
CA TYR A 278 8.27 5.36 1.05
C TYR A 278 8.89 5.58 2.43
N VAL A 279 10.19 5.89 2.49
CA VAL A 279 10.90 6.16 3.75
C VAL A 279 10.44 7.49 4.37
N LEU A 280 10.21 8.51 3.55
CA LEU A 280 9.75 9.83 4.01
C LEU A 280 8.35 9.75 4.63
N ASP A 281 7.40 9.11 3.96
CA ASP A 281 6.02 8.96 4.42
C ASP A 281 5.36 7.73 3.76
N SER A 282 5.44 6.59 4.42
CA SER A 282 5.00 5.28 3.90
C SER A 282 3.50 5.17 3.59
N VAL A 283 2.69 6.10 4.07
CA VAL A 283 1.23 6.10 3.88
C VAL A 283 0.73 7.25 3.00
N ALA A 284 1.62 8.15 2.60
CA ALA A 284 1.26 9.39 1.92
C ALA A 284 0.64 9.21 0.54
N THR A 285 1.13 8.22 -0.23
CA THR A 285 0.70 7.95 -1.60
C THR A 285 0.83 6.47 -1.93
N ARG A 286 0.54 6.11 -3.19
CA ARG A 286 0.85 4.78 -3.73
C ARG A 286 2.33 4.59 -4.09
N HIS A 287 3.14 5.64 -3.97
CA HIS A 287 4.56 5.72 -4.34
C HIS A 287 4.85 5.44 -5.82
N ASP A 288 3.82 5.40 -6.68
CA ASP A 288 3.99 5.41 -8.13
C ASP A 288 4.32 6.82 -8.64
N MET A 289 4.97 6.90 -9.79
CA MET A 289 5.45 8.17 -10.37
C MET A 289 4.32 9.18 -10.56
N ASP A 290 3.15 8.76 -11.05
CA ASP A 290 2.01 9.64 -11.30
C ASP A 290 1.51 10.30 -10.01
N SER A 291 1.35 9.50 -8.95
CA SER A 291 0.92 9.97 -7.62
C SER A 291 1.96 10.90 -7.00
N LEU A 292 3.25 10.56 -7.13
CA LEU A 292 4.35 11.38 -6.61
C LEU A 292 4.47 12.69 -7.36
N SER A 293 4.42 12.66 -8.69
CA SER A 293 4.47 13.85 -9.54
C SER A 293 3.32 14.82 -9.23
N LEU A 294 2.11 14.28 -9.08
CA LEU A 294 0.96 15.10 -8.72
C LEU A 294 1.11 15.73 -7.33
N LYS A 295 1.56 14.94 -6.34
CA LYS A 295 1.69 15.41 -4.95
C LYS A 295 2.81 16.41 -4.75
N TYR A 296 4.00 16.12 -5.27
CA TYR A 296 5.21 16.88 -4.94
C TYR A 296 5.62 17.90 -6.00
N LEU A 297 5.21 17.70 -7.27
CA LEU A 297 5.51 18.62 -8.37
C LEU A 297 4.27 19.36 -8.90
N GLY A 298 3.06 19.01 -8.41
CA GLY A 298 1.80 19.60 -8.87
C GLY A 298 1.50 19.29 -10.35
N ARG A 299 2.09 18.23 -10.91
CA ARG A 299 2.06 17.92 -12.33
C ARG A 299 1.44 16.57 -12.61
N LYS A 300 0.51 16.52 -13.59
CA LYS A 300 0.02 15.27 -14.16
C LYS A 300 0.98 14.81 -15.26
N THR A 301 1.46 13.57 -15.14
CA THR A 301 2.29 12.86 -16.14
C THR A 301 1.44 12.33 -17.30
N ILE A 302 2.10 11.96 -18.39
CA ILE A 302 1.46 11.20 -19.48
C ILE A 302 1.32 9.75 -19.00
N SER A 303 0.10 9.21 -18.98
CA SER A 303 -0.08 7.81 -18.58
C SER A 303 0.21 6.86 -19.75
N PHE A 304 0.69 5.64 -19.45
CA PHE A 304 0.92 4.63 -20.48
C PHE A 304 -0.36 4.31 -21.28
N GLU A 305 -1.53 4.35 -20.63
CA GLU A 305 -2.81 4.14 -21.30
C GLU A 305 -3.16 5.23 -22.33
N GLU A 306 -2.66 6.45 -22.15
CA GLU A 306 -2.88 7.54 -23.11
C GLU A 306 -2.13 7.30 -24.44
N ILE A 307 -0.95 6.66 -24.39
CA ILE A 307 -0.12 6.40 -25.57
C ILE A 307 -0.31 5.01 -26.17
N ALA A 308 -0.63 4.00 -25.35
CA ALA A 308 -0.72 2.60 -25.76
C ALA A 308 -2.17 2.07 -25.86
N GLY A 309 -3.16 2.82 -25.36
CA GLY A 309 -4.55 2.36 -25.29
C GLY A 309 -4.81 1.44 -24.09
N LYS A 310 -6.02 0.85 -24.01
CA LYS A 310 -6.49 0.07 -22.85
C LYS A 310 -6.98 -1.33 -23.23
N GLY A 311 -6.90 -2.24 -22.24
CA GLY A 311 -7.49 -3.58 -22.31
C GLY A 311 -6.81 -4.52 -23.31
N ALA A 312 -7.56 -5.46 -23.85
CA ALA A 312 -7.01 -6.53 -24.72
C ALA A 312 -6.35 -6.04 -26.04
N LYS A 313 -6.53 -4.78 -26.40
CA LYS A 313 -5.92 -4.14 -27.59
C LYS A 313 -4.81 -3.16 -27.21
N GLN A 314 -4.40 -3.11 -25.95
CA GLN A 314 -3.31 -2.27 -25.53
C GLN A 314 -2.02 -2.68 -26.25
N LEU A 315 -1.34 -1.69 -26.80
CA LEU A 315 -0.05 -1.91 -27.48
C LEU A 315 1.05 -2.17 -26.44
N THR A 316 2.04 -2.95 -26.83
CA THR A 316 3.32 -2.99 -26.10
C THR A 316 4.15 -1.76 -26.48
N PHE A 317 5.11 -1.35 -25.63
CA PHE A 317 5.83 -0.08 -25.82
C PHE A 317 6.54 0.01 -27.16
N ASN A 318 7.14 -1.08 -27.66
CA ASN A 318 7.78 -1.17 -28.98
C ASN A 318 6.83 -0.95 -30.16
N GLN A 319 5.51 -1.02 -29.93
CA GLN A 319 4.47 -0.78 -30.94
C GLN A 319 3.88 0.64 -30.87
N VAL A 320 4.20 1.39 -29.83
CA VAL A 320 3.77 2.79 -29.70
C VAL A 320 4.57 3.66 -30.67
N GLY A 321 3.89 4.63 -31.31
CA GLY A 321 4.52 5.59 -32.21
C GLY A 321 5.65 6.36 -31.52
N LEU A 322 6.78 6.51 -32.21
CA LEU A 322 8.00 7.02 -31.59
C LEU A 322 7.85 8.46 -31.06
N HIS A 323 6.99 9.26 -31.68
CA HIS A 323 6.71 10.63 -31.23
C HIS A 323 6.02 10.63 -29.83
N GLU A 324 5.02 9.80 -29.63
CA GLU A 324 4.31 9.67 -28.38
C GLU A 324 5.19 8.96 -27.33
N ALA A 325 5.86 7.90 -27.74
CA ALA A 325 6.77 7.13 -26.89
C ALA A 325 7.92 8.00 -26.34
N SER A 326 8.52 8.86 -27.17
CA SER A 326 9.63 9.71 -26.75
C SER A 326 9.24 10.76 -25.72
N ARG A 327 8.02 11.32 -25.87
CA ARG A 327 7.51 12.32 -24.91
C ARG A 327 7.20 11.68 -23.55
N TYR A 328 6.62 10.49 -23.57
CA TYR A 328 6.36 9.70 -22.37
C TYR A 328 7.68 9.34 -21.68
N ALA A 329 8.56 8.67 -22.39
CA ALA A 329 9.81 8.13 -21.87
C ALA A 329 10.77 9.20 -21.32
N ALA A 330 10.96 10.30 -22.05
CA ALA A 330 11.80 11.41 -21.57
C ALA A 330 11.15 12.17 -20.39
N GLU A 331 9.81 12.21 -20.33
CA GLU A 331 9.09 12.75 -19.17
C GLU A 331 9.36 11.93 -17.91
N ASP A 332 9.37 10.59 -18.00
CA ASP A 332 9.58 9.71 -16.85
C ASP A 332 10.97 9.95 -16.24
N ALA A 333 12.02 10.08 -17.06
CA ALA A 333 13.35 10.41 -16.56
C ALA A 333 13.45 11.82 -15.95
N ASP A 334 12.81 12.83 -16.57
CA ASP A 334 12.80 14.20 -16.05
C ASP A 334 12.01 14.32 -14.74
N VAL A 335 10.84 13.71 -14.68
CA VAL A 335 10.01 13.67 -13.47
C VAL A 335 10.75 12.97 -12.34
N THR A 336 11.42 11.84 -12.61
CA THR A 336 12.23 11.12 -11.63
C THR A 336 13.34 12.01 -11.06
N LEU A 337 14.08 12.72 -11.92
CA LEU A 337 15.11 13.64 -11.46
C LEU A 337 14.55 14.75 -10.56
N ARG A 338 13.43 15.37 -10.95
CA ARG A 338 12.78 16.44 -10.17
C ARG A 338 12.17 15.93 -8.87
N LEU A 339 11.63 14.72 -8.86
CA LEU A 339 11.15 14.07 -7.64
C LEU A 339 12.30 13.87 -6.65
N HIS A 340 13.45 13.36 -7.11
CA HIS A 340 14.63 13.25 -6.28
C HIS A 340 15.06 14.61 -5.70
N GLN A 341 15.17 15.64 -6.55
CA GLN A 341 15.52 17.01 -6.12
C GLN A 341 14.53 17.59 -5.09
N THR A 342 13.30 17.11 -5.08
CA THR A 342 12.26 17.55 -4.14
C THR A 342 12.19 16.71 -2.88
N LEU A 343 12.30 15.38 -3.00
CA LEU A 343 12.13 14.43 -1.90
C LEU A 343 13.39 14.32 -1.04
N TRP A 344 14.56 14.21 -1.67
CA TRP A 344 15.82 14.00 -0.96
C TRP A 344 16.12 15.09 0.07
N PRO A 345 16.01 16.40 -0.23
CA PRO A 345 16.25 17.45 0.76
C PRO A 345 15.24 17.44 1.93
N LYS A 346 14.04 16.90 1.72
CA LYS A 346 13.06 16.69 2.80
C LYS A 346 13.48 15.51 3.67
N LEU A 347 13.84 14.40 3.03
CA LEU A 347 14.30 13.20 3.73
C LEU A 347 15.55 13.49 4.57
N GLU A 348 16.52 14.27 4.08
CA GLU A 348 17.75 14.65 4.80
C GLU A 348 17.49 15.41 6.10
N LYS A 349 16.37 16.11 6.21
CA LYS A 349 15.96 16.84 7.41
C LYS A 349 15.29 15.95 8.48
N GLU A 350 14.93 14.72 8.14
CA GLU A 350 14.11 13.84 8.96
C GLU A 350 14.94 12.86 9.81
N GLY A 351 15.68 13.37 10.77
CA GLY A 351 16.34 12.59 11.81
C GLY A 351 17.15 11.41 11.28
N ARG A 352 16.70 10.17 11.53
CA ARG A 352 17.38 8.93 11.12
C ARG A 352 16.89 8.34 9.80
N LEU A 353 15.93 8.94 9.14
CA LEU A 353 15.37 8.40 7.89
C LEU A 353 16.42 8.30 6.75
N PRO A 354 17.37 9.24 6.58
CA PRO A 354 18.44 9.09 5.60
C PRO A 354 19.32 7.84 5.83
N GLU A 355 19.52 7.45 7.09
CA GLU A 355 20.26 6.22 7.44
C GLU A 355 19.44 4.98 7.05
N VAL A 356 18.11 4.97 7.35
CA VAL A 356 17.21 3.89 6.95
C VAL A 356 17.24 3.71 5.43
N PHE A 357 17.16 4.81 4.69
CA PHE A 357 17.24 4.77 3.23
C PHE A 357 18.56 4.19 2.73
N ARG A 358 19.70 4.73 3.19
CA ARG A 358 21.03 4.36 2.69
C ARG A 358 21.50 2.99 3.16
N ASP A 359 21.19 2.61 4.40
CA ASP A 359 21.78 1.43 5.04
C ASP A 359 20.88 0.21 4.97
N ILE A 360 19.57 0.40 4.71
CA ILE A 360 18.59 -0.69 4.69
C ILE A 360 17.89 -0.77 3.33
N GLU A 361 17.11 0.25 2.96
CA GLU A 361 16.20 0.16 1.81
C GLU A 361 16.95 0.11 0.47
N LEU A 362 17.90 0.99 0.26
CA LEU A 362 18.64 1.04 -1.00
C LEU A 362 19.51 -0.21 -1.24
N PRO A 363 20.31 -0.72 -0.28
CA PRO A 363 21.03 -1.98 -0.46
C PRO A 363 20.12 -3.18 -0.71
N LEU A 364 18.91 -3.16 -0.13
CA LEU A 364 17.94 -4.23 -0.29
C LEU A 364 17.45 -4.37 -1.74
N VAL A 365 17.44 -3.30 -2.53
CA VAL A 365 17.08 -3.33 -3.97
C VAL A 365 17.90 -4.38 -4.72
N THR A 366 19.21 -4.34 -4.57
CA THR A 366 20.14 -5.30 -5.21
C THR A 366 19.94 -6.73 -4.72
N VAL A 367 19.70 -6.89 -3.42
CA VAL A 367 19.45 -8.21 -2.82
C VAL A 367 18.15 -8.81 -3.36
N LEU A 368 17.06 -8.02 -3.39
CA LEU A 368 15.75 -8.46 -3.87
C LEU A 368 15.79 -8.77 -5.37
N SER A 369 16.37 -7.90 -6.21
CA SER A 369 16.56 -8.17 -7.63
C SER A 369 17.26 -9.51 -7.86
N ARG A 370 18.32 -9.80 -7.10
CA ARG A 370 19.06 -11.07 -7.21
C ARG A 370 18.23 -12.27 -6.76
N ILE A 371 17.49 -12.15 -5.64
CA ILE A 371 16.64 -13.23 -5.12
C ILE A 371 15.53 -13.54 -6.12
N GLU A 372 14.86 -12.50 -6.63
CA GLU A 372 13.75 -12.64 -7.58
C GLU A 372 14.21 -13.27 -8.90
N ARG A 373 15.35 -12.85 -9.43
CA ARG A 373 15.92 -13.45 -10.67
C ARG A 373 16.39 -14.88 -10.50
N ASN A 374 16.92 -15.24 -9.33
CA ASN A 374 17.29 -16.63 -9.01
C ASN A 374 16.05 -17.53 -8.92
N GLY A 375 14.90 -16.97 -8.61
CA GLY A 375 13.64 -17.68 -8.48
C GLY A 375 13.59 -18.66 -7.30
N THR A 376 12.54 -19.47 -7.28
CA THR A 376 12.30 -20.50 -6.26
C THR A 376 12.13 -21.86 -6.94
N TYR A 377 12.81 -22.88 -6.43
CA TYR A 377 12.59 -24.25 -6.89
C TYR A 377 11.20 -24.74 -6.45
N VAL A 378 10.41 -25.22 -7.41
CA VAL A 378 9.10 -25.82 -7.18
C VAL A 378 9.15 -27.29 -7.59
N ASP A 379 8.99 -28.20 -6.62
CA ASP A 379 8.83 -29.62 -6.89
C ASP A 379 7.39 -29.94 -7.33
N ALA A 380 7.18 -29.90 -8.64
CA ALA A 380 5.88 -30.15 -9.26
C ALA A 380 5.34 -31.57 -8.95
N THR A 381 6.23 -32.57 -8.75
CA THR A 381 5.85 -33.94 -8.43
C THR A 381 5.28 -34.02 -7.01
N LEU A 382 5.96 -33.40 -6.06
CA LEU A 382 5.49 -33.34 -4.67
C LEU A 382 4.16 -32.59 -4.58
N LEU A 383 4.03 -31.44 -5.26
CA LEU A 383 2.78 -30.66 -5.28
C LEU A 383 1.62 -31.46 -5.88
N LYS A 384 1.85 -32.20 -6.98
CA LYS A 384 0.83 -33.07 -7.58
C LYS A 384 0.39 -34.18 -6.60
N HIS A 385 1.32 -34.76 -5.86
CA HIS A 385 1.04 -35.77 -4.84
C HIS A 385 0.19 -35.19 -3.71
N GLN A 386 0.55 -34.03 -3.20
CA GLN A 386 -0.21 -33.30 -2.17
C GLN A 386 -1.62 -32.94 -2.66
N SER A 387 -1.75 -32.43 -3.87
CA SER A 387 -3.04 -32.12 -4.48
C SER A 387 -3.96 -33.35 -4.57
N GLN A 388 -3.43 -34.50 -4.97
CA GLN A 388 -4.19 -35.76 -5.01
C GLN A 388 -4.60 -36.26 -3.61
N PHE A 389 -3.77 -36.01 -2.60
CA PHE A 389 -4.08 -36.36 -1.22
C PHE A 389 -5.21 -35.48 -0.65
N LEU A 390 -5.18 -34.18 -0.93
CA LEU A 390 -6.19 -33.22 -0.46
C LEU A 390 -7.53 -33.34 -1.21
N ALA A 391 -7.53 -33.91 -2.41
CA ALA A 391 -8.75 -34.14 -3.20
C ALA A 391 -9.58 -35.38 -2.77
N LYS A 392 -9.06 -36.21 -1.86
CA LYS A 392 -9.74 -37.36 -1.26
C LYS A 392 -10.46 -36.97 0.03
#